data_7a0106bf095c8b73589169512b0b07e9
#
_entry.id   7a0106bf095c8b73589169512b0b07e9
#
_cell.length_a   1.000
_cell.length_b   1.000
_cell.length_c   1.000
_cell.angle_alpha   90.00
_cell.angle_beta   90.00
_cell.angle_gamma   90.00
#
_symmetry.space_group_name_H-M   'P 1'
#
loop_
_entity.id
_entity.type
_entity.pdbx_description
1 polymer ?
#
loop_
_entity_poly.entity_id
_entity_poly.type
_entity_poly.pdbx_seq_one_letter_code
_entity_poly.pdbx_strand_id
1 'polypeptide(L)'
;WDLVSNDRRQRGVYADVTLVNGVPFPYLKVKRRKYFFRLLNASASRTFQLGLSREENSLTLADDALIVVGSDAGLLDKPAVIKAPKSLPMGVAERYGVVI
;
A
#
# COMPACT_ATOMS: atom_id res chain seq x y z
N TRP A 1 14.16 -0.13 23.14
CA TRP A 1 12.93 -0.20 22.36
C TRP A 1 12.16 -1.44 22.75
N ASP A 2 10.97 -1.24 23.22
CA ASP A 2 10.21 -2.29 23.87
C ASP A 2 8.75 -2.30 23.45
N LEU A 3 8.42 -3.22 22.53
CA LEU A 3 7.04 -3.43 22.11
C LEU A 3 6.21 -4.14 23.17
N VAL A 4 6.86 -4.84 24.09
CA VAL A 4 6.18 -5.65 25.10
C VAL A 4 5.45 -4.77 26.11
N SER A 5 5.88 -3.52 26.27
CA SER A 5 5.19 -2.59 27.17
C SER A 5 3.80 -2.22 26.69
N ASN A 6 3.43 -2.57 25.47
CA ASN A 6 2.10 -2.29 24.94
C ASN A 6 1.11 -3.36 25.35
N ASP A 7 0.18 -2.98 26.19
CA ASP A 7 -0.86 -3.90 26.71
C ASP A 7 -1.86 -4.35 25.65
N ARG A 8 -1.77 -3.83 24.46
CA ARG A 8 -2.69 -4.15 23.37
C ARG A 8 -2.25 -5.35 22.52
N ARG A 9 -1.27 -6.10 22.98
CA ARG A 9 -0.72 -7.24 22.25
C ARG A 9 -1.76 -8.27 21.82
N GLN A 10 -2.85 -8.39 22.57
CA GLN A 10 -3.94 -9.32 22.25
C GLN A 10 -4.85 -8.82 21.12
N ARG A 11 -4.80 -7.52 20.84
CA ARG A 11 -5.61 -6.87 19.80
C ARG A 11 -4.79 -6.37 18.63
N GLY A 12 -3.50 -6.74 18.60
CA GLY A 12 -2.56 -6.24 17.63
C GLY A 12 -1.89 -4.95 18.07
N VAL A 13 -0.96 -4.50 17.26
CA VAL A 13 -0.16 -3.29 17.52
C VAL A 13 -0.50 -2.24 16.48
N TYR A 14 -0.96 -1.08 16.93
CA TYR A 14 -1.28 0.05 16.06
C TYR A 14 -0.40 1.23 16.41
N ALA A 15 0.30 1.75 15.41
CA ALA A 15 1.14 2.93 15.52
C ALA A 15 0.44 4.14 14.89
N ASP A 16 0.94 5.34 15.19
CA ASP A 16 0.32 6.59 14.74
C ASP A 16 0.85 7.07 13.39
N VAL A 17 2.01 6.60 12.97
CA VAL A 17 2.69 7.11 11.77
C VAL A 17 2.92 5.98 10.79
N THR A 18 2.52 6.20 9.54
CA THR A 18 2.78 5.29 8.44
C THR A 18 4.13 5.59 7.82
N LEU A 19 4.97 4.56 7.71
CA LEU A 19 6.29 4.65 7.08
C LEU A 19 6.27 3.91 5.74
N VAL A 20 6.98 4.45 4.78
CA VAL A 20 7.28 3.77 3.51
C VAL A 20 8.78 3.64 3.40
N ASN A 21 9.26 2.40 3.34
CA ASN A 21 10.70 2.08 3.37
C ASN A 21 11.42 2.76 4.53
N GLY A 22 10.75 2.81 5.70
CA GLY A 22 11.33 3.41 6.91
C GLY A 22 11.24 4.91 7.00
N VAL A 23 10.60 5.59 6.05
CA VAL A 23 10.53 7.06 6.01
C VAL A 23 9.08 7.50 6.16
N PRO A 24 8.76 8.43 7.09
CA PRO A 24 7.40 8.97 7.19
C PRO A 24 7.09 9.90 6.02
N PHE A 25 5.96 9.66 5.38
CA PHE A 25 5.44 10.48 4.28
C PHE A 25 6.49 10.80 3.20
N PRO A 26 7.15 9.79 2.61
CA PRO A 26 8.20 10.02 1.62
C PRO A 26 7.62 10.46 0.28
N TYR A 27 8.49 10.97 -0.58
CA TYR A 27 8.17 11.17 -1.98
C TYR A 27 9.24 10.54 -2.86
N LEU A 28 8.85 10.19 -4.09
CA LEU A 28 9.74 9.62 -5.09
C LEU A 28 9.62 10.43 -6.37
N LYS A 29 10.73 10.96 -6.86
CA LYS A 29 10.76 11.64 -8.14
C LYS A 29 10.75 10.62 -9.26
N VAL A 30 9.78 10.73 -10.17
CA VAL A 30 9.63 9.81 -11.28
C VAL A 30 9.49 10.57 -12.60
N LYS A 31 9.84 9.91 -13.69
CA LYS A 31 9.60 10.42 -15.03
C LYS A 31 8.19 10.05 -15.48
N ARG A 32 7.69 10.71 -16.54
CA ARG A 32 6.39 10.38 -17.13
C ARG A 32 6.49 9.08 -17.91
N ARG A 33 6.40 7.97 -17.19
CA ARG A 33 6.41 6.61 -17.74
C ARG A 33 5.76 5.66 -16.76
N LYS A 34 5.46 4.46 -17.23
CA LYS A 34 4.96 3.41 -16.35
C LYS A 34 6.09 2.86 -15.49
N TYR A 35 5.79 2.59 -14.25
CA TYR A 35 6.70 1.97 -13.30
C TYR A 35 6.07 0.71 -12.73
N PHE A 36 6.90 -0.28 -12.47
CA PHE A 36 6.51 -1.47 -11.74
C PHE A 36 6.99 -1.32 -10.28
N PHE A 37 6.05 -1.42 -9.36
CA PHE A 37 6.35 -1.37 -7.94
C PHE A 37 5.99 -2.68 -7.27
N ARG A 38 6.83 -3.11 -6.34
CA ARG A 38 6.51 -4.20 -5.44
C ARG A 38 6.04 -3.60 -4.12
N LEU A 39 4.83 -3.97 -3.72
CA LEU A 39 4.23 -3.48 -2.49
C LEU A 39 4.21 -4.58 -1.46
N LEU A 40 4.61 -4.26 -0.24
CA LEU A 40 4.52 -5.14 0.91
C LEU A 40 3.90 -4.37 2.07
N ASN A 41 2.85 -4.91 2.65
CA ASN A 41 2.34 -4.40 3.92
C ASN A 41 3.15 -5.04 5.06
N ALA A 42 4.18 -4.33 5.52
CA ALA A 42 5.07 -4.79 6.58
C ALA A 42 4.63 -4.33 7.97
N SER A 43 3.41 -3.85 8.11
CA SER A 43 2.90 -3.41 9.41
C SER A 43 2.61 -4.59 10.34
N ALA A 44 2.54 -4.31 11.64
CA ALA A 44 2.29 -5.35 12.63
C ALA A 44 0.86 -5.88 12.59
N SER A 45 -0.13 -4.99 12.42
CA SER A 45 -1.54 -5.38 12.53
C SER A 45 -2.49 -4.57 11.65
N ARG A 46 -2.00 -3.66 10.84
CA ARG A 46 -2.87 -2.74 10.10
C ARG A 46 -3.10 -3.19 8.66
N THR A 47 -4.36 -3.23 8.27
CA THR A 47 -4.75 -3.39 6.87
C THR A 47 -4.80 -2.01 6.23
N PHE A 48 -4.22 -1.88 5.04
CA PHE A 48 -4.27 -0.65 4.27
C PHE A 48 -5.22 -0.79 3.09
N GLN A 49 -5.81 0.33 2.70
CA GLN A 49 -6.55 0.44 1.45
C GLN A 49 -5.84 1.46 0.58
N LEU A 50 -5.19 0.97 -0.47
CA LEU A 50 -4.33 1.78 -1.31
C LEU A 50 -5.10 2.31 -2.51
N GLY A 51 -4.82 3.53 -2.87
CA GLY A 51 -5.37 4.17 -4.05
C GLY A 51 -4.43 5.26 -4.54
N LEU A 52 -4.72 5.75 -5.73
CA LEU A 52 -3.99 6.87 -6.31
C LEU A 52 -4.81 8.14 -6.15
N SER A 53 -4.14 9.23 -5.81
CA SER A 53 -4.74 10.55 -5.75
C SER A 53 -3.86 11.54 -6.51
N ARG A 54 -4.48 12.50 -7.18
CA ARG A 54 -3.75 13.56 -7.87
C ARG A 54 -3.36 14.70 -6.93
N GLU A 55 -4.03 14.80 -5.80
CA GLU A 55 -3.83 15.88 -4.84
C GLU A 55 -3.28 15.32 -3.55
N GLU A 56 -2.29 16.03 -3.00
CA GLU A 56 -1.72 15.70 -1.71
C GLU A 56 -2.79 15.84 -0.62
N ASN A 57 -2.79 14.89 0.31
CA ASN A 57 -3.74 14.85 1.43
C ASN A 57 -5.21 14.76 1.03
N SER A 58 -5.50 14.33 -0.19
CA SER A 58 -6.87 14.12 -0.65
C SER A 58 -7.28 12.67 -0.51
N LEU A 59 -8.52 12.45 -0.08
CA LEU A 59 -9.13 11.13 -0.07
C LEU A 59 -9.85 10.81 -1.40
N THR A 60 -9.88 11.77 -2.32
CA THR A 60 -10.49 11.55 -3.64
C THR A 60 -9.51 10.75 -4.50
N LEU A 61 -9.94 9.58 -4.93
CA LEU A 61 -9.13 8.73 -5.79
C LEU A 61 -9.11 9.26 -7.21
N ALA A 62 -7.95 9.12 -7.85
CA ALA A 62 -7.81 9.50 -9.24
C ALA A 62 -8.47 8.47 -10.17
N ASP A 63 -8.87 8.91 -11.34
CA ASP A 63 -9.37 8.02 -12.39
C ASP A 63 -8.25 7.18 -12.98
N ASP A 64 -7.00 7.56 -12.77
CA ASP A 64 -5.85 6.80 -13.23
C ASP A 64 -5.81 5.42 -12.57
N ALA A 65 -5.50 4.43 -13.36
CA ALA A 65 -5.52 3.07 -12.90
C ALA A 65 -4.23 2.68 -12.20
N LEU A 66 -4.37 2.02 -11.06
CA LEU A 66 -3.35 1.21 -10.46
C LEU A 66 -3.58 -0.21 -10.97
N ILE A 67 -2.62 -0.79 -11.67
CA ILE A 67 -2.79 -2.07 -12.31
C ILE A 67 -2.05 -3.14 -11.51
N VAL A 68 -2.79 -4.07 -10.94
CA VAL A 68 -2.21 -5.19 -10.20
C VAL A 68 -1.87 -6.29 -11.19
N VAL A 69 -0.60 -6.65 -11.27
CA VAL A 69 -0.11 -7.68 -12.19
C VAL A 69 0.42 -8.91 -11.47
N GLY A 70 0.61 -8.84 -10.16
CA GLY A 70 1.10 -9.97 -9.38
C GLY A 70 0.66 -9.89 -7.93
N SER A 71 0.78 -11.01 -7.23
CA SER A 71 0.45 -11.15 -5.82
C SER A 71 1.50 -12.04 -5.13
N ASP A 72 1.23 -12.47 -3.91
CA ASP A 72 2.10 -13.39 -3.15
C ASP A 72 2.44 -14.65 -3.94
N ALA A 73 1.51 -15.14 -4.74
CA ALA A 73 1.66 -16.38 -5.47
C ALA A 73 2.33 -16.21 -6.84
N GLY A 74 2.64 -15.00 -7.25
CA GLY A 74 3.27 -14.71 -8.53
C GLY A 74 2.39 -13.87 -9.45
N LEU A 75 2.64 -13.94 -10.74
CA LEU A 75 1.91 -13.15 -11.72
C LEU A 75 0.46 -13.62 -11.87
N LEU A 76 -0.44 -12.67 -12.05
CA LEU A 76 -1.84 -12.94 -12.33
C LEU A 76 -2.02 -13.32 -13.80
N ASP A 77 -3.01 -14.19 -14.07
CA ASP A 77 -3.37 -14.55 -15.45
C ASP A 77 -3.84 -13.33 -16.23
N LYS A 78 -4.58 -12.44 -15.58
CA LYS A 78 -5.03 -11.19 -16.16
C LYS A 78 -4.78 -10.05 -15.17
N PRO A 79 -4.23 -8.91 -15.63
CA PRO A 79 -4.07 -7.75 -14.78
C PRO A 79 -5.41 -7.27 -14.23
N ALA A 80 -5.41 -6.85 -12.97
CA ALA A 80 -6.58 -6.29 -12.32
C ALA A 80 -6.42 -4.77 -12.24
N VAL A 81 -7.37 -4.04 -12.82
CA VAL A 81 -7.34 -2.58 -12.83
C VAL A 81 -8.09 -2.05 -11.60
N ILE A 82 -7.39 -1.27 -10.79
CA ILE A 82 -7.95 -0.63 -9.60
C ILE A 82 -8.00 0.87 -9.88
N LYS A 83 -9.19 1.42 -9.97
CA LYS A 83 -9.41 2.85 -10.20
C LYS A 83 -10.60 3.33 -9.38
N ALA A 84 -10.72 4.65 -9.23
CA ALA A 84 -11.82 5.24 -8.46
C ALA A 84 -13.18 4.65 -8.86
N PRO A 85 -14.09 4.39 -7.92
CA PRO A 85 -13.96 4.62 -6.48
C PRO A 85 -13.29 3.46 -5.70
N LYS A 86 -12.75 2.46 -6.40
CA LYS A 86 -12.17 1.28 -5.78
C LYS A 86 -10.77 1.55 -5.25
N SER A 87 -10.42 0.87 -4.16
CA SER A 87 -9.07 0.86 -3.60
C SER A 87 -8.58 -0.58 -3.52
N LEU A 88 -7.27 -0.74 -3.33
CA LEU A 88 -6.66 -2.05 -3.16
C LEU A 88 -6.46 -2.34 -1.66
N PRO A 89 -7.23 -3.26 -1.07
CA PRO A 89 -6.99 -3.65 0.31
C PRO A 89 -5.75 -4.53 0.41
N MET A 90 -4.89 -4.23 1.39
CA MET A 90 -3.70 -5.04 1.69
C MET A 90 -3.68 -5.39 3.17
N GLY A 91 -3.87 -6.66 3.48
CA GLY A 91 -3.67 -7.18 4.82
C GLY A 91 -2.19 -7.30 5.17
N VAL A 92 -1.91 -7.60 6.42
CA VAL A 92 -0.54 -7.78 6.91
C VAL A 92 0.16 -8.89 6.13
N ALA A 93 1.40 -8.64 5.75
CA ALA A 93 2.27 -9.52 4.98
C ALA A 93 1.81 -9.79 3.54
N GLU A 94 0.71 -9.21 3.09
CA GLU A 94 0.33 -9.31 1.68
C GLU A 94 1.30 -8.53 0.80
N ARG A 95 1.56 -9.07 -0.38
CA ARG A 95 2.43 -8.47 -1.38
C ARG A 95 1.70 -8.38 -2.69
N TYR A 96 1.92 -7.28 -3.41
CA TYR A 96 1.40 -7.09 -4.76
C TYR A 96 2.45 -6.46 -5.64
N GLY A 97 2.45 -6.88 -6.90
CA GLY A 97 3.17 -6.17 -7.95
C GLY A 97 2.20 -5.30 -8.72
N VAL A 98 2.50 -4.01 -8.84
CA VAL A 98 1.60 -3.06 -9.48
C VAL A 98 2.34 -2.24 -10.54
N VAL A 99 1.60 -1.83 -11.55
CA VAL A 99 2.07 -0.88 -12.57
C VAL A 99 1.29 0.41 -12.41
N ILE A 100 2.02 1.48 -12.31
CA ILE A 100 1.46 2.83 -12.19
C ILE A 100 2.00 3.69 -13.31
#